data_5ada4cd1aa83a48f201ae170573f3432
#
_entry.id   5ada4cd1aa83a48f201ae170573f3432
#
_cell.length_a   1.000
_cell.length_b   1.000
_cell.length_c   1.000
_cell.angle_alpha   90.00
_cell.angle_beta   90.00
_cell.angle_gamma   90.00
#
_symmetry.space_group_name_H-M   'P 1'
#
loop_
_entity.id
_entity.type
_entity.pdbx_description
1 polymer ?
#
loop_
_entity_poly.entity_id
_entity_poly.type
_entity_poly.pdbx_seq_one_letter_code
_entity_poly.pdbx_strand_id
1 'polypeptide(L)'
;MLYPYCKILSVLQQDKACLFQVIHSFAYLIQFWNNNENTELAEKILLRLENRWNDWEQLLLLLSCLLHPEYKIDQFKENNINIINYTTFGKWLSYYYQAWVGKESICILREFDDFRIGKYPFDYNTYKQFDGDIYRYWCYAKSSTSELGLVACRLFGICINAAAVERLWSCMGFLQTNRRNRLKVFILFISIIYFLILIINIFFSHQKLLTWVN
;
A
#
# COMPACT_ATOMS: atom_id res chain seq x y z
N MET A 1 3.43 3.65 -27.50
CA MET A 1 2.31 3.05 -26.74
C MET A 1 2.71 2.30 -25.46
N LEU A 2 3.82 1.55 -25.43
CA LEU A 2 4.25 0.79 -24.23
C LEU A 2 5.00 1.59 -23.17
N TYR A 3 5.55 2.75 -23.52
CA TYR A 3 6.41 3.55 -22.64
C TYR A 3 5.81 3.86 -21.25
N PRO A 4 4.54 4.31 -21.10
CA PRO A 4 3.98 4.59 -19.78
C PRO A 4 3.90 3.34 -18.89
N TYR A 5 3.61 2.19 -19.46
CA TYR A 5 3.57 0.93 -18.74
C TYR A 5 4.95 0.48 -18.27
N CYS A 6 5.97 0.61 -19.12
CA CYS A 6 7.35 0.29 -18.75
C CYS A 6 7.84 1.18 -17.60
N LYS A 7 7.51 2.48 -17.64
CA LYS A 7 7.83 3.41 -16.56
C LYS A 7 7.19 3.02 -15.24
N ILE A 8 5.90 2.67 -15.25
CA ILE A 8 5.17 2.20 -14.07
C ILE A 8 5.77 0.92 -13.52
N LEU A 9 6.01 -0.08 -14.39
CA LEU A 9 6.59 -1.35 -13.98
C LEU A 9 7.96 -1.15 -13.33
N SER A 10 8.80 -0.26 -13.88
CA SER A 10 10.11 0.05 -13.29
C SER A 10 10.02 0.62 -11.87
N VAL A 11 8.96 1.37 -11.55
CA VAL A 11 8.71 1.90 -10.21
C VAL A 11 8.16 0.81 -9.28
N LEU A 12 7.14 0.08 -9.74
CA LEU A 12 6.44 -0.89 -8.90
C LEU A 12 7.25 -2.17 -8.64
N GLN A 13 8.28 -2.46 -9.44
CA GLN A 13 9.19 -3.59 -9.25
C GLN A 13 10.38 -3.29 -8.34
N GLN A 14 10.50 -2.07 -7.83
CA GLN A 14 11.55 -1.72 -6.88
C GLN A 14 11.31 -2.39 -5.53
N ASP A 15 12.39 -2.74 -4.83
CA ASP A 15 12.31 -3.41 -3.52
C ASP A 15 11.60 -2.57 -2.44
N LYS A 16 11.64 -1.25 -2.59
CA LYS A 16 10.98 -0.29 -1.67
C LYS A 16 9.63 0.22 -2.18
N ALA A 17 9.07 -0.42 -3.20
CA ALA A 17 7.80 0.01 -3.75
C ALA A 17 6.66 -0.18 -2.73
N CYS A 18 5.87 0.86 -2.52
CA CYS A 18 4.79 0.93 -1.53
C CYS A 18 3.42 1.10 -2.19
N LEU A 19 2.36 0.83 -1.42
CA LEU A 19 0.97 0.89 -1.90
C LEU A 19 0.58 2.23 -2.52
N PHE A 20 1.04 3.37 -1.99
CA PHE A 20 0.73 4.68 -2.55
C PHE A 20 1.25 4.85 -3.99
N GLN A 21 2.35 4.19 -4.35
CA GLN A 21 2.88 4.22 -5.71
C GLN A 21 1.96 3.50 -6.71
N VAL A 22 1.17 2.55 -6.25
CA VAL A 22 0.14 1.90 -7.08
C VAL A 22 -0.91 2.93 -7.50
N ILE A 23 -1.42 3.75 -6.57
CA ILE A 23 -2.38 4.82 -6.88
C ILE A 23 -1.78 5.85 -7.83
N HIS A 24 -0.56 6.30 -7.57
CA HIS A 24 0.13 7.24 -8.47
C HIS A 24 0.30 6.67 -9.88
N SER A 25 0.66 5.40 -9.97
CA SER A 25 0.78 4.71 -11.25
C SER A 25 -0.57 4.63 -11.98
N PHE A 26 -1.62 4.39 -11.23
CA PHE A 26 -2.98 4.33 -11.76
C PHE A 26 -3.45 5.71 -12.25
N ALA A 27 -3.27 6.74 -11.44
CA ALA A 27 -3.59 8.12 -11.81
C ALA A 27 -2.80 8.58 -13.05
N TYR A 28 -1.51 8.21 -13.14
CA TYR A 28 -0.68 8.49 -14.30
C TYR A 28 -1.21 7.81 -15.58
N LEU A 29 -1.66 6.54 -15.49
CA LEU A 29 -2.27 5.85 -16.64
C LEU A 29 -3.57 6.53 -17.07
N ILE A 30 -4.43 6.88 -16.13
CA ILE A 30 -5.70 7.57 -16.43
C ILE A 30 -5.41 8.90 -17.12
N GLN A 31 -4.48 9.70 -16.60
CA GLN A 31 -4.10 10.97 -17.21
C GLN A 31 -3.51 10.79 -18.62
N PHE A 32 -2.64 9.77 -18.78
CA PHE A 32 -2.05 9.47 -20.09
C PHE A 32 -3.11 9.12 -21.14
N TRP A 33 -4.09 8.28 -20.78
CA TRP A 33 -5.13 7.86 -21.71
C TRP A 33 -6.18 8.93 -21.94
N ASN A 34 -6.51 9.77 -20.98
CA ASN A 34 -7.40 10.93 -21.16
C ASN A 34 -6.84 11.94 -22.18
N ASN A 35 -5.51 12.03 -22.29
CA ASN A 35 -4.84 12.95 -23.21
C ASN A 35 -4.41 12.27 -24.52
N ASN A 36 -4.88 11.03 -24.79
CA ASN A 36 -4.49 10.29 -25.98
C ASN A 36 -5.34 10.67 -27.19
N GLU A 37 -4.70 10.84 -28.35
CA GLU A 37 -5.38 11.23 -29.60
C GLU A 37 -6.33 10.12 -30.12
N ASN A 38 -6.04 8.86 -29.83
CA ASN A 38 -6.91 7.74 -30.19
C ASN A 38 -8.00 7.53 -29.13
N THR A 39 -9.12 8.27 -29.27
CA THR A 39 -10.22 8.29 -28.31
C THR A 39 -10.89 6.92 -28.15
N GLU A 40 -11.10 6.17 -29.22
CA GLU A 40 -11.76 4.85 -29.16
C GLU A 40 -10.95 3.84 -28.32
N LEU A 41 -9.63 3.82 -28.52
CA LEU A 41 -8.75 2.97 -27.74
C LEU A 41 -8.65 3.43 -26.28
N ALA A 42 -8.60 4.76 -26.09
CA ALA A 42 -8.53 5.37 -24.75
C ALA A 42 -9.76 4.99 -23.92
N GLU A 43 -10.96 5.12 -24.43
CA GLU A 43 -12.21 4.74 -23.76
C GLU A 43 -12.21 3.28 -23.33
N LYS A 44 -11.80 2.37 -24.21
CA LYS A 44 -11.71 0.93 -23.90
C LYS A 44 -10.72 0.64 -22.76
N ILE A 45 -9.60 1.37 -22.73
CA ILE A 45 -8.59 1.18 -21.67
C ILE A 45 -9.04 1.82 -20.37
N LEU A 46 -9.61 3.02 -20.41
CA LEU A 46 -10.15 3.69 -19.22
C LEU A 46 -11.23 2.85 -18.55
N LEU A 47 -12.15 2.29 -19.31
CA LEU A 47 -13.16 1.36 -18.77
C LEU A 47 -12.53 0.13 -18.08
N ARG A 48 -11.46 -0.43 -18.65
CA ARG A 48 -10.74 -1.55 -18.02
C ARG A 48 -10.02 -1.13 -16.73
N LEU A 49 -9.46 0.08 -16.70
CA LEU A 49 -8.84 0.63 -15.51
C LEU A 49 -9.89 0.86 -14.41
N GLU A 50 -11.05 1.40 -14.75
CA GLU A 50 -12.16 1.60 -13.81
C GLU A 50 -12.64 0.27 -13.21
N ASN A 51 -12.88 -0.75 -14.05
CA ASN A 51 -13.25 -2.08 -13.57
C ASN A 51 -12.17 -2.65 -12.64
N ARG A 52 -10.89 -2.51 -12.99
CA ARG A 52 -9.79 -2.98 -12.15
C ARG A 52 -9.72 -2.23 -10.82
N TRP A 53 -9.98 -0.92 -10.81
CA TRP A 53 -10.06 -0.14 -9.58
C TRP A 53 -11.16 -0.65 -8.65
N ASN A 54 -12.33 -0.98 -9.20
CA ASN A 54 -13.45 -1.51 -8.43
C ASN A 54 -13.21 -2.91 -7.85
N ASP A 55 -12.31 -3.69 -8.48
CA ASP A 55 -11.89 -5.02 -7.99
C ASP A 55 -10.89 -4.96 -6.82
N TRP A 56 -10.29 -3.79 -6.57
CA TRP A 56 -9.21 -3.67 -5.58
C TRP A 56 -9.70 -3.24 -4.19
N GLU A 57 -8.86 -3.49 -3.18
CA GLU A 57 -9.03 -2.97 -1.82
C GLU A 57 -8.68 -1.47 -1.78
N GLN A 58 -9.64 -0.65 -2.20
CA GLN A 58 -9.48 0.79 -2.34
C GLN A 58 -9.13 1.48 -1.01
N LEU A 59 -9.71 1.00 0.11
CA LEU A 59 -9.52 1.62 1.42
C LEU A 59 -8.05 1.59 1.86
N LEU A 60 -7.39 0.44 1.69
CA LEU A 60 -5.99 0.28 2.07
C LEU A 60 -5.07 1.14 1.19
N LEU A 61 -5.36 1.18 -0.11
CA LEU A 61 -4.67 2.02 -1.06
C LEU A 61 -4.82 3.51 -0.69
N LEU A 62 -6.05 3.96 -0.42
CA LEU A 62 -6.35 5.34 -0.05
C LEU A 62 -5.69 5.73 1.27
N LEU A 63 -5.68 4.84 2.27
CA LEU A 63 -4.96 5.07 3.52
C LEU A 63 -3.45 5.25 3.30
N SER A 64 -2.86 4.54 2.32
CA SER A 64 -1.44 4.70 2.00
C SER A 64 -1.10 6.10 1.45
N CYS A 65 -2.01 6.70 0.69
CA CYS A 65 -1.86 8.09 0.25
C CYS A 65 -2.11 9.08 1.39
N LEU A 66 -3.13 8.81 2.21
CA LEU A 66 -3.49 9.67 3.33
C LEU A 66 -2.39 9.78 4.38
N LEU A 67 -1.76 8.67 4.72
CA LEU A 67 -0.68 8.61 5.71
C LEU A 67 0.69 8.94 5.11
N HIS A 68 0.75 9.32 3.84
CA HIS A 68 2.00 9.82 3.26
C HIS A 68 2.31 11.22 3.77
N PRO A 69 3.52 11.47 4.33
CA PRO A 69 3.81 12.74 4.99
C PRO A 69 3.77 13.98 4.08
N GLU A 70 3.96 13.79 2.77
CA GLU A 70 3.94 14.89 1.78
C GLU A 70 2.56 15.18 1.22
N TYR A 71 1.62 14.22 1.29
CA TYR A 71 0.28 14.38 0.72
C TYR A 71 -0.70 14.83 1.79
N LYS A 72 -1.17 16.06 1.67
CA LYS A 72 -2.18 16.60 2.57
C LYS A 72 -3.58 16.27 2.05
N ILE A 73 -4.48 15.94 2.96
CA ILE A 73 -5.89 15.64 2.61
C ILE A 73 -6.54 16.79 1.84
N ASP A 74 -6.17 18.02 2.14
CA ASP A 74 -6.74 19.19 1.47
C ASP A 74 -6.48 19.20 -0.04
N GLN A 75 -5.40 18.58 -0.50
CA GLN A 75 -5.12 18.37 -1.92
C GLN A 75 -6.13 17.46 -2.62
N PHE A 76 -6.79 16.55 -1.88
CA PHE A 76 -7.84 15.68 -2.42
C PHE A 76 -9.19 16.38 -2.52
N LYS A 77 -9.44 17.46 -1.76
CA LYS A 77 -10.71 18.22 -1.80
C LYS A 77 -10.84 19.07 -3.05
N GLU A 78 -9.74 19.58 -3.60
CA GLU A 78 -9.74 20.42 -4.79
C GLU A 78 -10.24 19.69 -6.05
N ASN A 79 -10.21 18.36 -6.05
CA ASN A 79 -10.57 17.53 -7.21
C ASN A 79 -12.01 16.98 -7.17
N ASN A 80 -12.95 17.62 -6.43
CA ASN A 80 -14.37 17.19 -6.34
C ASN A 80 -14.58 15.72 -5.92
N ILE A 81 -13.59 15.09 -5.28
CA ILE A 81 -13.76 13.77 -4.69
C ILE A 81 -14.49 13.94 -3.37
N ASN A 82 -15.80 14.14 -3.44
CA ASN A 82 -16.71 14.29 -2.28
C ASN A 82 -16.79 13.04 -1.37
N ILE A 83 -15.93 12.05 -1.58
CA ILE A 83 -16.13 10.70 -1.08
C ILE A 83 -15.57 10.54 0.32
N ILE A 84 -14.63 11.40 0.77
CA ILE A 84 -13.84 11.04 1.94
C ILE A 84 -13.69 12.22 2.90
N ASN A 85 -14.42 12.17 4.02
CA ASN A 85 -14.21 13.08 5.12
C ASN A 85 -13.29 12.45 6.20
N TYR A 86 -12.76 13.29 7.09
CA TYR A 86 -11.88 12.85 8.19
C TYR A 86 -12.50 11.77 9.08
N THR A 87 -13.80 11.83 9.30
CA THR A 87 -14.53 10.85 10.12
C THR A 87 -14.49 9.47 9.49
N THR A 88 -14.64 9.40 8.17
CA THR A 88 -14.56 8.14 7.42
C THR A 88 -13.15 7.54 7.51
N PHE A 89 -12.11 8.35 7.33
CA PHE A 89 -10.73 7.89 7.50
C PHE A 89 -10.45 7.42 8.92
N GLY A 90 -10.95 8.14 9.92
CA GLY A 90 -10.81 7.73 11.31
C GLY A 90 -11.44 6.35 11.58
N LYS A 91 -12.62 6.07 11.00
CA LYS A 91 -13.23 4.73 11.08
C LYS A 91 -12.35 3.66 10.43
N TRP A 92 -11.77 3.92 9.27
CA TRP A 92 -10.89 2.96 8.60
C TRP A 92 -9.61 2.70 9.40
N LEU A 93 -9.01 3.73 9.96
CA LEU A 93 -7.84 3.59 10.82
C LEU A 93 -8.14 2.73 12.05
N SER A 94 -9.25 3.00 12.74
CA SER A 94 -9.68 2.20 13.90
C SER A 94 -9.97 0.76 13.51
N TYR A 95 -10.61 0.54 12.36
CA TYR A 95 -10.87 -0.79 11.82
C TYR A 95 -9.56 -1.56 11.55
N TYR A 96 -8.61 -0.99 10.82
CA TYR A 96 -7.35 -1.67 10.52
C TYR A 96 -6.50 -1.89 11.76
N TYR A 97 -6.53 -0.95 12.72
CA TYR A 97 -5.88 -1.16 13.99
C TYR A 97 -6.46 -2.38 14.71
N GLN A 98 -7.78 -2.45 14.85
CA GLN A 98 -8.46 -3.57 15.49
C GLN A 98 -8.21 -4.89 14.75
N ALA A 99 -8.30 -4.89 13.42
CA ALA A 99 -8.06 -6.08 12.60
C ALA A 99 -6.63 -6.61 12.74
N TRP A 100 -5.64 -5.71 12.87
CA TRP A 100 -4.24 -6.11 12.92
C TRP A 100 -3.70 -6.36 14.32
N VAL A 101 -4.29 -5.76 15.35
CA VAL A 101 -3.81 -5.84 16.74
C VAL A 101 -4.71 -6.73 17.59
N GLY A 102 -5.99 -6.88 17.18
CA GLY A 102 -7.01 -7.62 17.93
C GLY A 102 -7.56 -6.88 19.16
N LYS A 103 -7.34 -5.55 19.25
CA LYS A 103 -7.79 -4.68 20.34
C LYS A 103 -8.47 -3.45 19.78
N GLU A 104 -9.42 -2.89 20.52
CA GLU A 104 -10.00 -1.59 20.18
C GLU A 104 -8.97 -0.47 20.30
N SER A 105 -9.09 0.53 19.45
CA SER A 105 -8.22 1.71 19.49
C SER A 105 -8.65 2.68 20.60
N ILE A 106 -7.69 3.27 21.30
CA ILE A 106 -7.92 4.21 22.40
C ILE A 106 -7.56 5.64 21.98
N CYS A 107 -6.46 5.79 21.24
CA CYS A 107 -5.88 7.11 20.94
C CYS A 107 -5.65 7.37 19.44
N ILE A 108 -5.95 6.42 18.54
CA ILE A 108 -5.63 6.53 17.12
C ILE A 108 -6.23 7.77 16.44
N LEU A 109 -7.43 8.18 16.83
CA LEU A 109 -8.08 9.38 16.27
C LEU A 109 -7.38 10.67 16.69
N ARG A 110 -6.89 10.73 17.94
CA ARG A 110 -6.11 11.87 18.43
C ARG A 110 -4.73 11.92 17.76
N GLU A 111 -4.08 10.77 17.62
CA GLU A 111 -2.80 10.66 16.92
C GLU A 111 -2.96 11.03 15.43
N PHE A 112 -4.09 10.68 14.82
CA PHE A 112 -4.41 11.06 13.46
C PHE A 112 -4.67 12.57 13.30
N ASP A 113 -5.33 13.19 14.28
CA ASP A 113 -5.49 14.65 14.28
C ASP A 113 -4.16 15.37 14.48
N ASP A 114 -3.29 14.89 15.37
CA ASP A 114 -1.92 15.40 15.54
C ASP A 114 -1.10 15.28 14.21
N PHE A 115 -1.27 14.17 13.46
CA PHE A 115 -0.68 14.00 12.12
C PHE A 115 -1.22 15.02 11.12
N ARG A 116 -2.53 15.21 11.08
CA ARG A 116 -3.21 16.15 10.19
C ARG A 116 -2.72 17.59 10.36
N ILE A 117 -2.56 18.05 11.61
CA ILE A 117 -2.11 19.41 11.89
C ILE A 117 -0.59 19.57 11.81
N GLY A 118 0.16 18.49 11.55
CA GLY A 118 1.61 18.52 11.44
C GLY A 118 2.34 18.77 12.77
N LYS A 119 1.75 18.36 13.89
CA LYS A 119 2.38 18.42 15.20
C LYS A 119 3.54 17.43 15.26
N TYR A 120 4.65 17.83 15.93
CA TYR A 120 5.80 16.93 16.10
C TYR A 120 5.37 15.52 16.59
N PRO A 121 5.84 14.43 16.01
CA PRO A 121 6.89 14.29 14.98
C PRO A 121 6.40 14.37 13.53
N PHE A 122 5.20 14.87 13.27
CA PHE A 122 4.55 14.89 11.97
C PHE A 122 4.80 16.17 11.15
N ASP A 123 5.74 17.00 11.61
CA ASP A 123 6.16 18.18 10.88
C ASP A 123 7.05 17.82 9.68
N TYR A 124 7.00 18.65 8.64
CA TYR A 124 7.74 18.43 7.40
C TYR A 124 9.27 18.37 7.63
N ASN A 125 9.80 19.14 8.57
CA ASN A 125 11.23 19.17 8.86
C ASN A 125 11.71 17.83 9.46
N THR A 126 10.90 17.19 10.28
CA THR A 126 11.19 15.85 10.80
C THR A 126 11.16 14.82 9.67
N TYR A 127 10.14 14.82 8.82
CA TYR A 127 10.06 13.89 7.69
C TYR A 127 11.25 14.04 6.73
N LYS A 128 11.65 15.26 6.41
CA LYS A 128 12.76 15.54 5.49
C LYS A 128 14.08 14.90 5.91
N GLN A 129 14.29 14.65 7.21
CA GLN A 129 15.51 14.00 7.71
C GLN A 129 15.61 12.52 7.34
N PHE A 130 14.54 11.92 6.84
CA PHE A 130 14.51 10.52 6.43
C PHE A 130 14.73 10.30 4.92
N ASP A 131 15.09 11.33 4.15
CA ASP A 131 15.42 11.26 2.72
C ASP A 131 14.33 10.54 1.88
N GLY A 132 13.06 10.76 2.23
CA GLY A 132 11.91 10.14 1.56
C GLY A 132 11.66 8.67 1.93
N ASP A 133 12.40 8.10 2.88
CA ASP A 133 12.13 6.76 3.41
C ASP A 133 10.94 6.79 4.38
N ILE A 134 9.74 6.61 3.83
CA ILE A 134 8.48 6.70 4.57
C ILE A 134 8.39 5.63 5.66
N TYR A 135 8.88 4.42 5.40
CA TYR A 135 8.84 3.34 6.36
C TYR A 135 9.70 3.66 7.59
N ARG A 136 10.93 4.16 7.38
CA ARG A 136 11.81 4.58 8.49
C ARG A 136 11.22 5.75 9.27
N TYR A 137 10.63 6.71 8.57
CA TYR A 137 9.93 7.82 9.22
C TYR A 137 8.81 7.33 10.14
N TRP A 138 7.95 6.43 9.68
CA TRP A 138 6.88 5.89 10.50
C TRP A 138 7.38 4.98 11.64
N CYS A 139 8.49 4.26 11.44
CA CYS A 139 9.16 3.54 12.53
C CYS A 139 9.65 4.50 13.62
N TYR A 140 10.13 5.67 13.25
CA TYR A 140 10.50 6.72 14.20
C TYR A 140 9.25 7.29 14.90
N ALA A 141 8.26 7.73 14.15
CA ALA A 141 7.02 8.30 14.67
C ALA A 141 6.26 7.35 15.61
N LYS A 142 6.34 6.05 15.38
CA LYS A 142 5.74 5.00 16.21
C LYS A 142 6.21 5.04 17.66
N SER A 143 7.38 5.57 17.97
CA SER A 143 7.87 5.71 19.34
C SER A 143 7.01 6.67 20.20
N SER A 144 6.38 7.65 19.57
CA SER A 144 5.50 8.65 20.21
C SER A 144 4.01 8.45 19.89
N THR A 145 3.68 7.66 18.85
CA THR A 145 2.31 7.40 18.39
C THR A 145 2.09 5.90 18.23
N SER A 146 1.65 5.28 19.33
CA SER A 146 1.64 3.82 19.45
C SER A 146 0.63 3.13 18.53
N GLU A 147 -0.52 3.76 18.27
CA GLU A 147 -1.61 3.15 17.49
C GLU A 147 -1.51 3.52 16.01
N LEU A 148 -1.48 4.81 15.68
CA LEU A 148 -1.34 5.28 14.30
C LEU A 148 -0.01 4.85 13.69
N GLY A 149 1.09 5.00 14.42
CA GLY A 149 2.41 4.59 13.99
C GLY A 149 2.50 3.08 13.71
N LEU A 150 1.77 2.25 14.47
CA LEU A 150 1.70 0.82 14.22
C LEU A 150 0.95 0.52 12.90
N VAL A 151 -0.19 1.16 12.68
CA VAL A 151 -0.97 1.01 11.44
C VAL A 151 -0.12 1.44 10.24
N ALA A 152 0.51 2.60 10.33
CA ALA A 152 1.34 3.13 9.26
C ALA A 152 2.57 2.27 8.98
N CYS A 153 3.30 1.80 10.00
CA CYS A 153 4.42 0.87 9.80
C CYS A 153 3.99 -0.42 9.10
N ARG A 154 2.83 -0.98 9.45
CA ARG A 154 2.31 -2.16 8.74
C ARG A 154 1.95 -1.84 7.30
N LEU A 155 1.26 -0.73 7.08
CA LEU A 155 0.82 -0.29 5.77
C LEU A 155 1.99 -0.07 4.80
N PHE A 156 3.00 0.68 5.23
CA PHE A 156 4.20 0.96 4.40
C PHE A 156 5.21 -0.18 4.37
N GLY A 157 5.05 -1.18 5.24
CA GLY A 157 5.79 -2.45 5.20
C GLY A 157 5.19 -3.49 4.25
N ILE A 158 4.03 -3.24 3.64
CA ILE A 158 3.43 -4.18 2.68
C ILE A 158 4.23 -4.18 1.39
N CYS A 159 4.79 -5.33 1.04
CA CYS A 159 5.43 -5.55 -0.24
C CYS A 159 4.37 -5.69 -1.33
N ILE A 160 4.39 -4.78 -2.33
CA ILE A 160 3.39 -4.73 -3.40
C ILE A 160 3.76 -5.57 -4.63
N ASN A 161 4.94 -6.15 -4.66
CA ASN A 161 5.41 -6.95 -5.79
C ASN A 161 6.09 -8.23 -5.32
N ALA A 162 6.13 -9.21 -6.22
CA ALA A 162 6.80 -10.47 -6.00
C ALA A 162 8.26 -10.49 -6.49
N ALA A 163 8.81 -9.36 -6.97
CA ALA A 163 10.11 -9.33 -7.63
C ALA A 163 11.25 -9.85 -6.75
N ALA A 164 11.24 -9.55 -5.44
CA ALA A 164 12.21 -10.08 -4.50
C ALA A 164 12.07 -11.60 -4.32
N VAL A 165 10.83 -12.10 -4.30
CA VAL A 165 10.52 -13.53 -4.19
C VAL A 165 10.91 -14.26 -5.48
N GLU A 166 10.60 -13.69 -6.65
CA GLU A 166 10.98 -14.25 -7.96
C GLU A 166 12.50 -14.33 -8.11
N ARG A 167 13.24 -13.31 -7.68
CA ARG A 167 14.70 -13.33 -7.63
C ARG A 167 15.23 -14.43 -6.70
N LEU A 168 14.61 -14.59 -5.53
CA LEU A 168 14.95 -15.67 -4.60
C LEU A 168 14.72 -17.04 -5.24
N TRP A 169 13.57 -17.25 -5.88
CA TRP A 169 13.25 -18.49 -6.59
C TRP A 169 14.22 -18.77 -7.74
N SER A 170 14.60 -17.75 -8.50
CA SER A 170 15.59 -17.88 -9.56
C SER A 170 16.96 -18.29 -9.00
N CYS A 171 17.40 -17.68 -7.90
CA CYS A 171 18.62 -18.07 -7.21
C CYS A 171 18.53 -19.50 -6.65
N MET A 172 17.41 -19.89 -6.05
CA MET A 172 17.21 -21.24 -5.54
C MET A 172 17.16 -22.27 -6.68
N GLY A 173 16.51 -21.95 -7.79
CA GLY A 173 16.49 -22.80 -9.00
C GLY A 173 17.90 -23.01 -9.57
N PHE A 174 18.73 -21.96 -9.56
CA PHE A 174 20.13 -22.06 -9.96
C PHE A 174 20.96 -22.95 -9.00
N LEU A 175 20.68 -22.88 -7.69
CA LEU A 175 21.34 -23.71 -6.67
C LEU A 175 20.84 -25.16 -6.69
N GLN A 176 19.60 -25.41 -7.11
CA GLN A 176 18.96 -26.74 -7.23
C GLN A 176 19.23 -27.44 -8.56
N THR A 177 20.32 -27.17 -9.25
CA THR A 177 20.72 -27.98 -10.41
C THR A 177 20.90 -29.44 -10.01
N ASN A 178 20.63 -30.38 -10.92
CA ASN A 178 20.64 -31.84 -10.73
C ASN A 178 21.94 -32.40 -10.09
N ARG A 179 22.98 -31.62 -9.99
CA ARG A 179 24.26 -31.96 -9.34
C ARG A 179 24.32 -31.65 -7.84
N ARG A 180 23.34 -30.89 -7.27
CA ARG A 180 23.34 -30.43 -5.86
C ARG A 180 22.05 -30.76 -5.10
N ASN A 181 21.33 -31.78 -5.50
CA ASN A 181 20.03 -32.22 -4.95
C ASN A 181 20.10 -32.71 -3.49
N ARG A 182 20.37 -31.82 -2.51
CA ARG A 182 20.26 -32.14 -1.07
C ARG A 182 19.48 -31.11 -0.24
N LEU A 183 18.87 -30.11 -0.84
CA LEU A 183 17.93 -29.26 -0.11
C LEU A 183 16.60 -30.01 0.04
N LYS A 184 16.30 -30.44 1.24
CA LYS A 184 15.04 -31.11 1.53
C LYS A 184 13.86 -30.23 1.10
N VAL A 185 12.96 -30.79 0.31
CA VAL A 185 11.67 -30.22 -0.15
C VAL A 185 10.90 -29.54 1.00
N PHE A 186 11.16 -29.93 2.23
CA PHE A 186 10.57 -29.41 3.46
C PHE A 186 10.82 -27.91 3.71
N ILE A 187 12.02 -27.37 3.40
CA ILE A 187 12.32 -25.94 3.58
C ILE A 187 11.58 -25.10 2.54
N LEU A 188 11.42 -25.63 1.34
CA LEU A 188 10.62 -25.02 0.26
C LEU A 188 9.14 -24.94 0.66
N PHE A 189 8.59 -26.01 1.23
CA PHE A 189 7.20 -26.07 1.69
C PHE A 189 6.92 -25.07 2.82
N ILE A 190 7.81 -24.92 3.78
CA ILE A 190 7.67 -23.96 4.88
C ILE A 190 7.65 -22.52 4.36
N SER A 191 8.51 -22.15 3.41
CA SER A 191 8.54 -20.83 2.83
C SER A 191 7.26 -20.50 2.04
N ILE A 192 6.71 -21.48 1.30
CA ILE A 192 5.44 -21.35 0.59
C ILE A 192 4.28 -21.20 1.56
N ILE A 193 4.23 -22.02 2.61
CA ILE A 193 3.17 -21.95 3.63
C ILE A 193 3.22 -20.62 4.37
N TYR A 194 4.39 -20.11 4.71
CA TYR A 194 4.52 -18.81 5.37
C TYR A 194 4.04 -17.66 4.47
N PHE A 195 4.35 -17.71 3.19
CA PHE A 195 3.89 -16.72 2.19
C PHE A 195 2.38 -16.81 1.95
N LEU A 196 1.83 -18.02 1.86
CA LEU A 196 0.39 -18.24 1.75
C LEU A 196 -0.36 -17.77 3.00
N ILE A 197 0.18 -18.00 4.19
CA ILE A 197 -0.41 -17.51 5.45
C ILE A 197 -0.39 -15.98 5.50
N LEU A 198 0.65 -15.33 5.00
CA LEU A 198 0.74 -13.87 4.91
C LEU A 198 -0.32 -13.30 3.95
N ILE A 199 -0.48 -13.90 2.78
CA ILE A 199 -1.53 -13.54 1.80
C ILE A 199 -2.92 -13.82 2.38
N ILE A 200 -3.11 -14.97 3.02
CA ILE A 200 -4.38 -15.38 3.63
C ILE A 200 -4.76 -14.44 4.77
N ASN A 201 -3.81 -14.02 5.62
CA ASN A 201 -4.09 -13.07 6.70
C ASN A 201 -4.47 -11.67 6.16
N ILE A 202 -3.92 -11.26 5.02
CA ILE A 202 -4.34 -10.05 4.31
C ILE A 202 -5.76 -10.24 3.74
N PHE A 203 -6.06 -11.42 3.18
CA PHE A 203 -7.34 -11.74 2.54
C PHE A 203 -8.48 -11.98 3.54
N PHE A 204 -8.23 -12.64 4.69
CA PHE A 204 -9.25 -12.90 5.72
C PHE A 204 -9.64 -11.66 6.54
N SER A 205 -8.79 -10.63 6.62
CA SER A 205 -9.23 -9.34 7.14
C SER A 205 -10.26 -8.68 6.24
N HIS A 206 -10.28 -9.03 4.95
CA HIS A 206 -11.20 -8.53 3.94
C HIS A 206 -12.62 -9.08 4.06
N GLN A 207 -12.79 -10.39 4.33
CA GLN A 207 -14.14 -10.97 4.40
C GLN A 207 -14.95 -10.47 5.61
N LYS A 208 -14.30 -10.07 6.70
CA LYS A 208 -14.98 -9.44 7.84
C LYS A 208 -15.47 -8.03 7.54
N LEU A 209 -14.90 -7.33 6.55
CA LEU A 209 -15.34 -6.00 6.12
C LEU A 209 -16.72 -6.00 5.48
N LEU A 210 -17.00 -6.99 4.64
CA LEU A 210 -18.26 -7.07 3.88
C LEU A 210 -19.48 -7.35 4.78
N THR A 211 -19.28 -7.91 5.96
CA THR A 211 -20.37 -8.18 6.94
C THR A 211 -20.67 -7.02 7.88
N TRP A 212 -19.85 -5.94 7.87
CA TRP A 212 -20.05 -4.76 8.74
C TRP A 212 -20.55 -3.51 7.99
N VAL A 213 -20.58 -3.54 6.66
CA VAL A 213 -21.01 -2.41 5.81
C VAL A 213 -22.48 -2.58 5.36
N ASN A 214 -23.07 -3.76 5.58
CA ASN A 214 -24.50 -4.03 5.45
C ASN A 214 -25.17 -4.05 6.84
#